data_f65e892321e0af758541d3db73fff186
#
_entry.id   f65e892321e0af758541d3db73fff186
#
_cell.length_a   1.000
_cell.length_b   1.000
_cell.length_c   1.000
_cell.angle_alpha   90.00
_cell.angle_beta   90.00
_cell.angle_gamma   90.00
#
_symmetry.space_group_name_H-M   'P 1'
#
loop_
_entity.id
_entity.type
_entity.pdbx_description
1 polymer ?
#
loop_
_entity_poly.entity_id
_entity_poly.type
_entity_poly.pdbx_seq_one_letter_code
_entity_poly.pdbx_strand_id
1 'polypeptide(L)'
;VESLKNEAYSIVGIFGPTGSGKSLFSLAYGIDAVSNGKFKRFLVIKPVVDVVTGEELTLAKAGEEYLRLVREYIVDVIGPFVDLQKINELISSEKLLLADGHYLKGRTFDDTLIFVDDAQHVKLETLLEVIVRLGNRSRLIIAADPIFQTFRGVHQDHVTTLREILLSETNAVVVDLGVEDVVRAGAKTGLRFLLEYILRVRKLTESETKAYQVIKMHSPDADVITVLDVEEVAKKYGISSEHVPKYLVVVKAGHLGRLVGKGGERIEAIEKELGGRVRGLELDLDLTNYIRAVHPVSWIWKRVKVDLMGSYLAIKVERENLGPLMGQKGTYIRFLDEVTNKLMNLGVRVIPIVSEEKETKKKSEKTSRRKDREQPGSSEDRQT
;
A
#
# COMPACT_ATOMS: atom_id res chain seq x y z
N VAL A 1 -12.74 -8.14 -2.76
CA VAL A 1 -14.10 -8.44 -3.28
C VAL A 1 -15.04 -8.79 -2.12
N GLU A 2 -14.66 -9.64 -1.18
CA GLU A 2 -15.50 -10.01 -0.03
C GLU A 2 -15.95 -8.79 0.78
N SER A 3 -15.03 -7.88 1.09
CA SER A 3 -15.35 -6.63 1.81
C SER A 3 -16.35 -5.75 1.05
N LEU A 4 -16.28 -5.73 -0.29
CA LEU A 4 -17.25 -5.01 -1.14
C LEU A 4 -18.65 -5.64 -1.10
N LYS A 5 -18.74 -6.95 -0.93
CA LYS A 5 -20.03 -7.68 -0.86
C LYS A 5 -20.63 -7.74 0.56
N ASN A 6 -19.82 -7.52 1.59
CA ASN A 6 -20.27 -7.62 2.97
C ASN A 6 -21.12 -6.41 3.36
N GLU A 7 -22.41 -6.64 3.61
CA GLU A 7 -23.41 -5.60 3.91
C GLU A 7 -23.30 -5.02 5.33
N ALA A 8 -22.51 -5.63 6.20
CA ALA A 8 -22.27 -5.10 7.54
C ALA A 8 -21.54 -3.74 7.54
N TYR A 9 -20.85 -3.42 6.43
CA TYR A 9 -20.06 -2.19 6.33
C TYR A 9 -20.74 -1.18 5.40
N SER A 10 -21.02 0.00 5.88
CA SER A 10 -21.49 1.13 5.07
C SER A 10 -20.34 1.88 4.38
N ILE A 11 -19.11 1.75 4.88
CA ILE A 11 -17.92 2.38 4.31
C ILE A 11 -16.84 1.34 4.06
N VAL A 12 -16.26 1.34 2.85
CA VAL A 12 -15.14 0.49 2.45
C VAL A 12 -13.99 1.36 1.98
N GLY A 13 -12.91 1.42 2.75
CA GLY A 13 -11.66 2.07 2.36
C GLY A 13 -10.72 1.06 1.71
N ILE A 14 -10.21 1.35 0.51
CA ILE A 14 -9.27 0.50 -0.24
C ILE A 14 -8.00 1.32 -0.49
N PHE A 15 -6.93 0.99 0.20
CA PHE A 15 -5.67 1.72 0.17
C PHE A 15 -4.56 0.86 -0.42
N GLY A 16 -3.75 1.43 -1.32
CA GLY A 16 -2.63 0.71 -1.91
C GLY A 16 -2.13 1.33 -3.21
N PRO A 17 -1.06 0.75 -3.80
CA PRO A 17 -0.41 1.33 -4.96
C PRO A 17 -1.27 1.29 -6.22
N THR A 18 -0.93 2.16 -7.18
CA THR A 18 -1.56 2.11 -8.51
C THR A 18 -1.31 0.76 -9.19
N GLY A 19 -2.32 0.27 -9.91
CA GLY A 19 -2.26 -1.03 -10.59
C GLY A 19 -2.62 -2.25 -9.72
N SER A 20 -2.99 -2.06 -8.45
CA SER A 20 -3.48 -3.12 -7.55
C SER A 20 -4.98 -3.46 -7.72
N GLY A 21 -5.67 -2.86 -8.71
CA GLY A 21 -7.04 -3.21 -9.06
C GLY A 21 -8.14 -2.48 -8.28
N LYS A 22 -7.82 -1.50 -7.43
CA LYS A 22 -8.80 -0.73 -6.63
C LYS A 22 -9.99 -0.23 -7.45
N SER A 23 -9.70 0.54 -8.50
CA SER A 23 -10.70 1.15 -9.37
C SER A 23 -11.49 0.09 -10.16
N LEU A 24 -10.81 -0.93 -10.68
CA LEU A 24 -11.45 -2.01 -11.44
C LEU A 24 -12.51 -2.74 -10.60
N PHE A 25 -12.13 -3.21 -9.40
CA PHE A 25 -13.06 -3.95 -8.55
C PHE A 25 -14.19 -3.07 -8.02
N SER A 26 -13.93 -1.79 -7.74
CA SER A 26 -14.95 -0.86 -7.25
C SER A 26 -15.97 -0.52 -8.34
N LEU A 27 -15.50 -0.23 -9.57
CA LEU A 27 -16.38 0.03 -10.72
C LEU A 27 -17.18 -1.21 -11.11
N ALA A 28 -16.55 -2.39 -11.19
CA ALA A 28 -17.23 -3.63 -11.50
C ALA A 28 -18.34 -3.94 -10.49
N TYR A 29 -18.03 -3.81 -9.19
CA TYR A 29 -19.03 -3.99 -8.15
C TYR A 29 -20.16 -2.97 -8.25
N GLY A 30 -19.86 -1.70 -8.51
CA GLY A 30 -20.86 -0.64 -8.61
C GLY A 30 -21.82 -0.83 -9.78
N ILE A 31 -21.29 -1.19 -10.95
CA ILE A 31 -22.10 -1.48 -12.15
C ILE A 31 -22.97 -2.70 -11.92
N ASP A 32 -22.44 -3.78 -11.35
CA ASP A 32 -23.21 -4.98 -11.00
C ASP A 32 -24.34 -4.65 -10.01
N ALA A 33 -24.01 -3.92 -8.95
CA ALA A 33 -24.96 -3.57 -7.89
C ALA A 33 -26.16 -2.73 -8.37
N VAL A 34 -25.95 -1.75 -9.26
CA VAL A 34 -27.06 -0.96 -9.83
C VAL A 34 -27.80 -1.69 -10.93
N SER A 35 -27.14 -2.56 -11.69
CA SER A 35 -27.77 -3.39 -12.71
C SER A 35 -28.73 -4.38 -12.08
N ASN A 36 -28.39 -4.95 -10.93
CA ASN A 36 -29.21 -5.90 -10.17
C ASN A 36 -30.19 -5.21 -9.20
N GLY A 37 -30.27 -3.88 -9.20
CA GLY A 37 -31.21 -3.13 -8.37
C GLY A 37 -30.90 -3.09 -6.88
N LYS A 38 -29.67 -3.44 -6.48
CA LYS A 38 -29.21 -3.37 -5.09
C LYS A 38 -29.15 -1.92 -4.59
N PHE A 39 -28.76 -0.99 -5.47
CA PHE A 39 -28.83 0.44 -5.27
C PHE A 39 -29.57 1.08 -6.45
N LYS A 40 -30.24 2.20 -6.20
CA LYS A 40 -30.90 2.97 -7.25
C LYS A 40 -29.89 3.68 -8.16
N ARG A 41 -28.77 4.15 -7.58
CA ARG A 41 -27.76 4.94 -8.27
C ARG A 41 -26.36 4.50 -7.86
N PHE A 42 -25.44 4.60 -8.80
CA PHE A 42 -24.00 4.50 -8.59
C PHE A 42 -23.37 5.85 -8.93
N LEU A 43 -22.86 6.55 -7.93
CA LEU A 43 -22.21 7.86 -8.08
C LEU A 43 -20.70 7.69 -8.06
N VAL A 44 -20.03 8.03 -9.15
CA VAL A 44 -18.58 7.99 -9.27
C VAL A 44 -18.03 9.40 -9.14
N ILE A 45 -17.19 9.61 -8.13
CA ILE A 45 -16.46 10.85 -7.88
C ILE A 45 -15.00 10.60 -8.26
N LYS A 46 -14.55 11.26 -9.33
CA LYS A 46 -13.19 11.14 -9.84
C LYS A 46 -12.56 12.53 -9.90
N PRO A 47 -11.57 12.85 -9.05
CA PRO A 47 -10.81 14.07 -9.23
C PRO A 47 -10.03 13.99 -10.55
N VAL A 48 -10.14 15.03 -11.37
CA VAL A 48 -9.35 15.21 -12.58
C VAL A 48 -8.39 16.35 -12.32
N VAL A 49 -7.10 16.06 -12.34
CA VAL A 49 -6.04 17.02 -12.02
C VAL A 49 -5.21 17.26 -13.27
N ASP A 50 -5.04 18.53 -13.64
CA ASP A 50 -4.10 18.94 -14.67
C ASP A 50 -2.67 18.65 -14.17
N VAL A 51 -1.96 17.80 -14.90
CA VAL A 51 -0.60 17.36 -14.51
C VAL A 51 0.45 18.46 -14.62
N VAL A 52 0.18 19.51 -15.39
CA VAL A 52 1.10 20.64 -15.60
C VAL A 52 0.91 21.69 -14.51
N THR A 53 -0.32 22.09 -14.27
CA THR A 53 -0.65 23.16 -13.30
C THR A 53 -0.86 22.61 -11.89
N GLY A 54 -1.25 21.34 -11.74
CA GLY A 54 -1.67 20.75 -10.49
C GLY A 54 -3.06 21.20 -10.04
N GLU A 55 -3.80 21.93 -10.89
CA GLU A 55 -5.16 22.39 -10.56
C GLU A 55 -6.19 21.29 -10.81
N GLU A 56 -7.20 21.25 -9.93
CA GLU A 56 -8.35 20.36 -10.10
C GLU A 56 -9.30 20.93 -11.16
N LEU A 57 -9.61 20.10 -12.16
CA LEU A 57 -10.63 20.36 -13.14
C LEU A 57 -11.98 19.96 -12.55
N THR A 58 -12.85 20.93 -12.29
CA THR A 58 -14.16 20.68 -11.68
C THR A 58 -15.28 20.73 -12.72
N LEU A 59 -16.41 20.09 -12.41
CA LEU A 59 -17.62 20.13 -13.24
C LEU A 59 -18.10 21.57 -13.46
N ALA A 60 -17.95 22.44 -12.46
CA ALA A 60 -18.32 23.85 -12.56
C ALA A 60 -17.41 24.65 -13.53
N LYS A 61 -16.14 24.28 -13.66
CA LYS A 61 -15.18 24.96 -14.56
C LYS A 61 -15.22 24.41 -15.99
N ALA A 62 -15.34 23.10 -16.14
CA ALA A 62 -15.14 22.39 -17.41
C ALA A 62 -16.40 21.75 -18.00
N GLY A 63 -17.52 21.68 -17.25
CA GLY A 63 -18.80 21.17 -17.75
C GLY A 63 -18.69 19.81 -18.44
N GLU A 64 -19.07 19.78 -19.70
CA GLU A 64 -19.08 18.56 -20.55
C GLU A 64 -17.69 17.91 -20.71
N GLU A 65 -16.63 18.72 -20.72
CA GLU A 65 -15.26 18.19 -20.85
C GLU A 65 -14.88 17.32 -19.65
N TYR A 66 -15.23 17.74 -18.43
CA TYR A 66 -15.04 16.93 -17.24
C TYR A 66 -15.79 15.59 -17.35
N LEU A 67 -17.07 15.63 -17.74
CA LEU A 67 -17.90 14.43 -17.89
C LEU A 67 -17.34 13.49 -18.95
N ARG A 68 -16.82 14.02 -20.05
CA ARG A 68 -16.16 13.27 -21.12
C ARG A 68 -14.94 12.51 -20.58
N LEU A 69 -14.05 13.21 -19.86
CA LEU A 69 -12.82 12.63 -19.30
C LEU A 69 -13.13 11.50 -18.28
N VAL A 70 -14.10 11.73 -17.37
CA VAL A 70 -14.48 10.71 -16.39
C VAL A 70 -15.15 9.51 -17.06
N ARG A 71 -15.95 9.73 -18.13
CA ARG A 71 -16.55 8.64 -18.90
C ARG A 71 -15.48 7.82 -19.62
N GLU A 72 -14.52 8.46 -20.30
CA GLU A 72 -13.40 7.80 -20.96
C GLU A 72 -12.60 6.97 -19.94
N TYR A 73 -12.30 7.53 -18.77
CA TYR A 73 -11.66 6.79 -17.68
C TYR A 73 -12.44 5.52 -17.30
N ILE A 74 -13.76 5.60 -17.11
CA ILE A 74 -14.58 4.41 -16.77
C ILE A 74 -14.49 3.38 -17.89
N VAL A 75 -14.60 3.80 -19.14
CA VAL A 75 -14.48 2.91 -20.31
C VAL A 75 -13.11 2.24 -20.37
N ASP A 76 -12.03 2.97 -20.11
CA ASP A 76 -10.67 2.43 -20.11
C ASP A 76 -10.47 1.36 -19.04
N VAL A 77 -11.06 1.57 -17.85
CA VAL A 77 -10.88 0.65 -16.72
C VAL A 77 -11.77 -0.59 -16.84
N ILE A 78 -13.05 -0.43 -17.19
CA ILE A 78 -14.04 -1.51 -17.14
C ILE A 78 -14.45 -2.04 -18.51
N GLY A 79 -14.19 -1.33 -19.59
CA GLY A 79 -14.58 -1.69 -20.95
C GLY A 79 -14.13 -3.08 -21.42
N PRO A 80 -12.95 -3.59 -21.02
CA PRO A 80 -12.58 -4.99 -21.31
C PRO A 80 -13.51 -6.04 -20.69
N PHE A 81 -14.35 -5.69 -19.71
CA PHE A 81 -15.19 -6.60 -18.93
C PHE A 81 -16.68 -6.31 -19.04
N VAL A 82 -17.07 -5.10 -19.46
CA VAL A 82 -18.47 -4.65 -19.56
C VAL A 82 -18.68 -3.97 -20.90
N ASP A 83 -19.78 -4.33 -21.57
CA ASP A 83 -20.14 -3.73 -22.85
C ASP A 83 -20.32 -2.21 -22.72
N LEU A 84 -19.73 -1.46 -23.65
CA LEU A 84 -19.84 -0.01 -23.74
C LEU A 84 -21.33 0.45 -23.85
N GLN A 85 -22.16 -0.33 -24.56
CA GLN A 85 -23.60 -0.06 -24.65
C GLN A 85 -24.23 -0.06 -23.27
N LYS A 86 -23.89 -1.04 -22.42
CA LYS A 86 -24.39 -1.13 -21.04
C LYS A 86 -23.98 0.06 -20.18
N ILE A 87 -22.73 0.52 -20.31
CA ILE A 87 -22.25 1.71 -19.59
C ILE A 87 -23.06 2.93 -20.03
N ASN A 88 -23.29 3.11 -21.33
CA ASN A 88 -24.08 4.21 -21.87
C ASN A 88 -25.55 4.18 -21.42
N GLU A 89 -26.17 3.00 -21.39
CA GLU A 89 -27.53 2.80 -20.88
C GLU A 89 -27.65 3.21 -19.39
N LEU A 90 -26.65 2.85 -18.57
CA LEU A 90 -26.64 3.22 -17.16
C LEU A 90 -26.47 4.73 -16.96
N ILE A 91 -25.65 5.40 -17.79
CA ILE A 91 -25.50 6.86 -17.76
C ILE A 91 -26.81 7.52 -18.20
N SER A 92 -27.39 7.12 -19.34
CA SER A 92 -28.60 7.71 -19.90
C SER A 92 -29.84 7.50 -19.01
N SER A 93 -29.88 6.41 -18.25
CA SER A 93 -30.94 6.13 -17.28
C SER A 93 -30.71 6.72 -15.89
N GLU A 94 -29.69 7.55 -15.74
CA GLU A 94 -29.27 8.16 -14.46
C GLU A 94 -28.95 7.15 -13.34
N LYS A 95 -28.70 5.90 -13.69
CA LYS A 95 -28.23 4.88 -12.75
C LYS A 95 -26.75 4.98 -12.45
N LEU A 96 -25.94 5.44 -13.43
CA LEU A 96 -24.52 5.77 -13.27
C LEU A 96 -24.35 7.28 -13.40
N LEU A 97 -23.96 7.94 -12.31
CA LEU A 97 -23.76 9.38 -12.23
C LEU A 97 -22.27 9.68 -12.09
N LEU A 98 -21.80 10.71 -12.79
CA LEU A 98 -20.42 11.19 -12.75
C LEU A 98 -20.39 12.55 -12.06
N ALA A 99 -19.51 12.73 -11.08
CA ALA A 99 -19.44 13.96 -10.32
C ALA A 99 -18.02 14.27 -9.82
N ASP A 100 -17.79 15.52 -9.48
CA ASP A 100 -16.65 15.96 -8.68
C ASP A 100 -17.01 16.12 -7.19
N GLY A 101 -16.01 16.40 -6.35
CA GLY A 101 -16.21 16.59 -4.92
C GLY A 101 -17.15 17.76 -4.55
N HIS A 102 -17.31 18.74 -5.45
CA HIS A 102 -18.16 19.92 -5.24
C HIS A 102 -19.66 19.63 -5.48
N TYR A 103 -19.97 18.61 -6.28
CA TYR A 103 -21.33 18.18 -6.59
C TYR A 103 -22.16 17.79 -5.35
N LEU A 104 -21.49 17.43 -4.28
CA LEU A 104 -22.10 16.86 -3.08
C LEU A 104 -22.71 17.88 -2.13
N LYS A 105 -22.43 19.17 -2.29
CA LYS A 105 -22.91 20.22 -1.38
C LYS A 105 -24.43 20.31 -1.36
N GLY A 106 -25.00 20.22 -0.16
CA GLY A 106 -26.44 20.39 0.07
C GLY A 106 -27.32 19.18 -0.30
N ARG A 107 -26.73 18.01 -0.62
CA ARG A 107 -27.47 16.80 -1.00
C ARG A 107 -27.27 15.69 0.04
N THR A 108 -28.28 14.86 0.23
CA THR A 108 -28.21 13.57 0.93
C THR A 108 -28.51 12.48 -0.09
N PHE A 109 -27.77 11.39 -0.05
CA PHE A 109 -27.85 10.31 -1.02
C PHE A 109 -28.46 9.07 -0.39
N ASP A 110 -29.74 8.81 -0.65
CA ASP A 110 -30.43 7.58 -0.26
C ASP A 110 -30.32 6.52 -1.38
N ASP A 111 -30.31 5.25 -1.01
CA ASP A 111 -30.23 4.10 -1.92
C ASP A 111 -29.10 4.23 -2.96
N THR A 112 -28.00 4.86 -2.59
CA THR A 112 -26.92 5.22 -3.50
C THR A 112 -25.61 4.56 -3.10
N LEU A 113 -24.93 3.93 -4.06
CA LEU A 113 -23.53 3.55 -3.91
C LEU A 113 -22.66 4.72 -4.38
N ILE A 114 -21.80 5.22 -3.52
CA ILE A 114 -20.85 6.30 -3.84
C ILE A 114 -19.47 5.67 -3.94
N PHE A 115 -18.72 6.01 -4.98
CA PHE A 115 -17.34 5.62 -5.16
C PHE A 115 -16.46 6.85 -5.37
N VAL A 116 -15.53 7.08 -4.45
CA VAL A 116 -14.50 8.11 -4.57
C VAL A 116 -13.21 7.42 -4.99
N ASP A 117 -12.79 7.68 -6.22
CA ASP A 117 -11.51 7.16 -6.73
C ASP A 117 -10.42 8.23 -6.64
N ASP A 118 -9.16 7.77 -6.55
CA ASP A 118 -7.98 8.65 -6.37
C ASP A 118 -8.19 9.69 -5.26
N ALA A 119 -8.71 9.25 -4.12
CA ALA A 119 -9.05 10.12 -2.99
C ALA A 119 -7.84 10.87 -2.40
N GLN A 120 -6.60 10.50 -2.76
CA GLN A 120 -5.38 11.25 -2.42
C GLN A 120 -5.36 12.66 -3.06
N HIS A 121 -6.17 12.90 -4.10
CA HIS A 121 -6.31 14.21 -4.74
C HIS A 121 -7.51 15.02 -4.21
N VAL A 122 -8.29 14.44 -3.28
CA VAL A 122 -9.43 15.10 -2.65
C VAL A 122 -9.06 15.56 -1.24
N LYS A 123 -9.43 16.78 -0.86
CA LYS A 123 -9.19 17.30 0.49
C LYS A 123 -9.92 16.45 1.55
N LEU A 124 -9.30 16.27 2.72
CA LEU A 124 -9.88 15.48 3.81
C LEU A 124 -11.27 15.97 4.22
N GLU A 125 -11.45 17.29 4.31
CA GLU A 125 -12.73 17.90 4.66
C GLU A 125 -13.83 17.52 3.67
N THR A 126 -13.51 17.48 2.37
CA THR A 126 -14.45 17.05 1.33
C THR A 126 -14.78 15.57 1.46
N LEU A 127 -13.80 14.69 1.78
CA LEU A 127 -14.05 13.26 2.01
C LEU A 127 -14.94 13.05 3.24
N LEU A 128 -14.72 13.80 4.31
CA LEU A 128 -15.57 13.77 5.51
C LEU A 128 -16.98 14.29 5.21
N GLU A 129 -17.11 15.33 4.39
CA GLU A 129 -18.43 15.79 3.93
C GLU A 129 -19.19 14.73 3.12
N VAL A 130 -18.50 13.91 2.30
CA VAL A 130 -19.10 12.77 1.60
C VAL A 130 -19.69 11.77 2.61
N ILE A 131 -18.92 11.46 3.66
CA ILE A 131 -19.36 10.52 4.73
C ILE A 131 -20.62 11.03 5.43
N VAL A 132 -20.65 12.32 5.81
CA VAL A 132 -21.81 12.94 6.48
C VAL A 132 -23.08 12.93 5.61
N ARG A 133 -22.92 12.82 4.28
CA ARG A 133 -24.06 12.83 3.33
C ARG A 133 -24.55 11.46 2.92
N LEU A 134 -23.99 10.40 3.49
CA LEU A 134 -24.52 9.05 3.30
C LEU A 134 -25.92 8.98 3.89
N GLY A 135 -26.89 8.78 3.01
CA GLY A 135 -28.29 8.60 3.37
C GLY A 135 -28.63 7.15 3.71
N ASN A 136 -29.92 6.88 3.88
CA ASN A 136 -30.41 5.55 4.19
C ASN A 136 -30.08 4.55 3.06
N ARG A 137 -29.69 3.32 3.44
CA ARG A 137 -29.35 2.22 2.53
C ARG A 137 -28.29 2.59 1.48
N SER A 138 -27.41 3.53 1.83
CA SER A 138 -26.32 3.96 0.97
C SER A 138 -25.00 3.43 1.45
N ARG A 139 -24.03 3.38 0.55
CA ARG A 139 -22.70 2.85 0.81
C ARG A 139 -21.64 3.70 0.13
N LEU A 140 -20.50 3.82 0.78
CA LEU A 140 -19.33 4.55 0.29
C LEU A 140 -18.14 3.62 0.08
N ILE A 141 -17.53 3.71 -1.07
CA ILE A 141 -16.23 3.10 -1.37
C ILE A 141 -15.23 4.23 -1.60
N ILE A 142 -14.09 4.18 -0.93
CA ILE A 142 -12.99 5.14 -1.09
C ILE A 142 -11.76 4.38 -1.54
N ALA A 143 -11.17 4.75 -2.68
CA ALA A 143 -9.91 4.20 -3.17
C ALA A 143 -8.83 5.27 -3.20
N ALA A 144 -7.65 4.96 -2.65
CA ALA A 144 -6.52 5.88 -2.61
C ALA A 144 -5.17 5.16 -2.69
N ASP A 145 -4.14 5.90 -3.16
CA ASP A 145 -2.74 5.50 -3.10
C ASP A 145 -1.99 6.46 -2.14
N PRO A 146 -1.78 6.04 -0.89
CA PRO A 146 -1.18 6.92 0.12
C PRO A 146 0.34 7.03 0.02
N ILE A 147 1.02 6.19 -0.77
CA ILE A 147 2.49 6.13 -0.83
C ILE A 147 3.02 6.76 -2.11
N PHE A 148 2.53 6.32 -3.26
CA PHE A 148 3.19 6.59 -4.54
C PHE A 148 2.61 7.77 -5.35
N GLN A 149 1.40 8.22 -5.04
CA GLN A 149 0.73 9.30 -5.79
C GLN A 149 0.66 10.64 -5.05
N THR A 150 1.49 10.84 -4.04
CA THR A 150 1.55 12.06 -3.24
C THR A 150 2.54 13.08 -3.80
N PHE A 151 2.44 13.41 -5.10
CA PHE A 151 3.32 14.39 -5.71
C PHE A 151 2.95 15.84 -5.32
N ARG A 152 3.98 16.65 -5.00
CA ARG A 152 3.94 18.09 -4.78
C ARG A 152 3.09 18.58 -3.61
N GLY A 153 3.47 18.23 -2.37
CA GLY A 153 3.03 18.96 -1.18
C GLY A 153 1.55 18.82 -0.81
N VAL A 154 0.80 17.96 -1.49
CA VAL A 154 -0.47 17.47 -0.97
C VAL A 154 -0.11 16.53 0.17
N HIS A 155 -0.52 16.90 1.36
CA HIS A 155 -0.14 16.23 2.60
C HIS A 155 -0.46 14.74 2.52
N GLN A 156 0.57 13.90 2.53
CA GLN A 156 0.49 12.44 2.69
C GLN A 156 -0.39 12.09 3.91
N ASP A 157 -0.46 13.01 4.86
CA ASP A 157 -1.14 12.88 6.14
C ASP A 157 -2.66 12.71 6.02
N HIS A 158 -3.35 13.34 5.06
CA HIS A 158 -4.82 13.30 5.06
C HIS A 158 -5.40 11.94 4.64
N VAL A 159 -4.77 11.23 3.70
CA VAL A 159 -5.21 9.88 3.30
C VAL A 159 -4.90 8.87 4.40
N THR A 160 -3.73 8.99 5.02
CA THR A 160 -3.35 8.18 6.18
C THR A 160 -4.27 8.48 7.36
N THR A 161 -4.57 9.76 7.62
CA THR A 161 -5.52 10.16 8.67
C THR A 161 -6.91 9.60 8.41
N LEU A 162 -7.43 9.69 7.18
CA LEU A 162 -8.72 9.09 6.83
C LEU A 162 -8.72 7.57 7.07
N ARG A 163 -7.65 6.89 6.66
CA ARG A 163 -7.51 5.45 6.88
C ARG A 163 -7.57 5.10 8.37
N GLU A 164 -6.85 5.84 9.23
CA GLU A 164 -6.88 5.62 10.69
C GLU A 164 -8.26 5.92 11.29
N ILE A 165 -8.97 6.94 10.81
CA ILE A 165 -10.36 7.21 11.20
C ILE A 165 -11.24 6.01 10.85
N LEU A 166 -11.15 5.49 9.62
CA LEU A 166 -11.97 4.35 9.19
C LEU A 166 -11.67 3.06 9.96
N LEU A 167 -10.43 2.86 10.41
CA LEU A 167 -10.05 1.70 11.24
C LEU A 167 -10.70 1.71 12.62
N SER A 168 -11.07 2.87 13.15
CA SER A 168 -11.72 3.01 14.46
C SER A 168 -13.24 2.86 14.39
N GLU A 169 -13.84 2.83 13.18
CA GLU A 169 -15.28 2.79 12.97
C GLU A 169 -15.80 1.36 12.81
N THR A 170 -16.89 1.03 13.52
CA THR A 170 -17.47 -0.33 13.50
C THR A 170 -18.21 -0.66 12.21
N ASN A 171 -18.74 0.34 11.52
CA ASN A 171 -19.46 0.22 10.25
C ASN A 171 -18.56 0.47 9.02
N ALA A 172 -17.23 0.58 9.23
CA ALA A 172 -16.25 0.71 8.18
C ALA A 172 -15.31 -0.51 8.11
N VAL A 173 -14.78 -0.78 6.94
CA VAL A 173 -13.70 -1.74 6.72
C VAL A 173 -12.60 -1.13 5.89
N VAL A 174 -11.36 -1.36 6.32
CA VAL A 174 -10.16 -0.95 5.60
C VAL A 174 -9.51 -2.18 4.96
N VAL A 175 -9.23 -2.08 3.67
CA VAL A 175 -8.51 -3.08 2.87
C VAL A 175 -7.21 -2.44 2.40
N ASP A 176 -6.09 -2.91 2.92
CA ASP A 176 -4.77 -2.50 2.47
C ASP A 176 -4.26 -3.47 1.40
N LEU A 177 -3.91 -2.93 0.24
CA LEU A 177 -3.27 -3.64 -0.87
C LEU A 177 -1.79 -3.26 -0.92
N GLY A 178 -0.96 -4.21 -1.35
CA GLY A 178 0.49 -4.05 -1.42
C GLY A 178 1.02 -4.01 -2.85
N VAL A 179 2.34 -3.86 -2.96
CA VAL A 179 3.06 -3.99 -4.24
C VAL A 179 2.95 -5.41 -4.79
N GLU A 180 2.82 -6.41 -3.91
CA GLU A 180 2.58 -7.81 -4.31
C GLU A 180 1.26 -7.96 -5.10
N ASP A 181 0.23 -7.14 -4.81
CA ASP A 181 -1.08 -7.15 -5.48
C ASP A 181 -1.05 -6.50 -6.87
N VAL A 182 0.06 -5.87 -7.26
CA VAL A 182 0.21 -5.21 -8.56
C VAL A 182 0.53 -6.26 -9.62
N VAL A 183 -0.40 -6.48 -10.56
CA VAL A 183 -0.25 -7.50 -11.62
C VAL A 183 0.43 -6.98 -12.88
N ARG A 184 0.33 -5.68 -13.19
CA ARG A 184 0.90 -5.10 -14.42
C ARG A 184 2.40 -4.83 -14.27
N ALA A 185 3.23 -5.45 -15.12
CA ALA A 185 4.69 -5.27 -15.10
C ALA A 185 5.13 -3.80 -15.25
N GLY A 186 4.47 -3.05 -16.16
CA GLY A 186 4.74 -1.61 -16.34
C GLY A 186 4.44 -0.79 -15.09
N ALA A 187 3.37 -1.13 -14.33
CA ALA A 187 3.07 -0.47 -13.07
C ALA A 187 4.17 -0.73 -12.02
N LYS A 188 4.66 -1.98 -11.88
CA LYS A 188 5.78 -2.29 -10.99
C LYS A 188 7.05 -1.50 -11.33
N THR A 189 7.35 -1.38 -12.62
CA THR A 189 8.49 -0.54 -13.06
C THR A 189 8.28 0.92 -12.67
N GLY A 190 7.10 1.47 -12.89
CA GLY A 190 6.75 2.82 -12.47
C GLY A 190 6.86 3.03 -10.97
N LEU A 191 6.36 2.09 -10.15
CA LEU A 191 6.47 2.15 -8.68
C LEU A 191 7.92 2.16 -8.22
N ARG A 192 8.82 1.39 -8.87
CA ARG A 192 10.25 1.43 -8.57
C ARG A 192 10.85 2.81 -8.86
N PHE A 193 10.50 3.44 -9.97
CA PHE A 193 10.96 4.80 -10.28
C PHE A 193 10.42 5.83 -9.28
N LEU A 194 9.18 5.69 -8.85
CA LEU A 194 8.58 6.55 -7.83
C LEU A 194 9.28 6.39 -6.47
N LEU A 195 9.59 5.16 -6.07
CA LEU A 195 10.34 4.89 -4.85
C LEU A 195 11.77 5.49 -4.95
N GLU A 196 12.45 5.32 -6.09
CA GLU A 196 13.75 5.94 -6.34
C GLU A 196 13.66 7.47 -6.21
N TYR A 197 12.65 8.08 -6.82
CA TYR A 197 12.43 9.52 -6.72
C TYR A 197 12.23 9.99 -5.27
N ILE A 198 11.36 9.32 -4.52
CA ILE A 198 11.12 9.64 -3.09
C ILE A 198 12.43 9.62 -2.31
N LEU A 199 13.26 8.61 -2.50
CA LEU A 199 14.54 8.48 -1.82
C LEU A 199 15.57 9.53 -2.26
N ARG A 200 15.61 9.92 -3.55
CA ARG A 200 16.54 10.94 -4.07
C ARG A 200 16.22 12.36 -3.61
N VAL A 201 14.92 12.68 -3.42
CA VAL A 201 14.51 14.03 -2.97
C VAL A 201 14.55 14.19 -1.46
N ARG A 202 14.85 13.11 -0.71
CA ARG A 202 15.00 13.16 0.74
C ARG A 202 16.12 14.13 1.12
N LYS A 203 15.83 15.05 2.03
CA LYS A 203 16.84 15.97 2.56
C LYS A 203 17.82 15.20 3.45
N LEU A 204 19.09 15.27 3.13
CA LEU A 204 20.16 14.68 3.94
C LEU A 204 20.47 15.58 5.14
N THR A 205 20.74 14.96 6.28
CA THR A 205 21.33 15.66 7.43
C THR A 205 22.79 16.05 7.16
N GLU A 206 23.40 16.83 8.06
CA GLU A 206 24.81 17.19 7.93
C GLU A 206 25.72 15.96 7.97
N SER A 207 25.45 15.01 8.89
CA SER A 207 26.16 13.72 8.99
C SER A 207 26.05 12.90 7.72
N GLU A 208 24.83 12.77 7.18
CA GLU A 208 24.55 12.03 5.95
C GLU A 208 25.19 12.69 4.72
N THR A 209 25.22 14.02 4.65
CA THR A 209 25.87 14.76 3.58
C THR A 209 27.39 14.52 3.57
N LYS A 210 28.04 14.55 4.74
CA LYS A 210 29.46 14.20 4.87
C LYS A 210 29.72 12.76 4.43
N ALA A 211 28.88 11.81 4.89
CA ALA A 211 29.00 10.41 4.49
C ALA A 211 28.80 10.23 2.98
N TYR A 212 27.83 10.92 2.37
CA TYR A 212 27.59 10.89 0.92
C TYR A 212 28.84 11.37 0.15
N GLN A 213 29.49 12.46 0.59
CA GLN A 213 30.70 12.98 -0.04
C GLN A 213 31.85 11.98 0.02
N VAL A 214 32.11 11.37 1.17
CA VAL A 214 33.15 10.33 1.33
C VAL A 214 32.86 9.14 0.42
N ILE A 215 31.63 8.67 0.37
CA ILE A 215 31.23 7.56 -0.50
C ILE A 215 31.46 7.91 -1.97
N LYS A 216 31.14 9.13 -2.40
CA LYS A 216 31.36 9.59 -3.79
C LYS A 216 32.83 9.73 -4.12
N MET A 217 33.72 10.03 -3.17
CA MET A 217 35.15 10.08 -3.38
C MET A 217 35.74 8.67 -3.65
N HIS A 218 35.32 7.68 -2.85
CA HIS A 218 35.84 6.30 -2.99
C HIS A 218 35.12 5.47 -4.06
N SER A 219 33.87 5.81 -4.38
CA SER A 219 33.03 5.08 -5.34
C SER A 219 32.34 6.03 -6.31
N PRO A 220 33.06 6.78 -7.15
CA PRO A 220 32.50 7.82 -8.03
C PRO A 220 31.57 7.27 -9.11
N ASP A 221 31.74 6.01 -9.50
CA ASP A 221 30.95 5.29 -10.50
C ASP A 221 29.72 4.57 -9.90
N ALA A 222 29.56 4.58 -8.58
CA ALA A 222 28.35 4.10 -7.93
C ALA A 222 27.26 5.18 -7.99
N ASP A 223 26.07 4.82 -8.50
CA ASP A 223 24.89 5.69 -8.44
C ASP A 223 24.24 5.56 -7.06
N VAL A 224 24.64 6.46 -6.16
CA VAL A 224 24.12 6.54 -4.80
C VAL A 224 22.83 7.35 -4.80
N ILE A 225 21.73 6.73 -4.38
CA ILE A 225 20.40 7.33 -4.33
C ILE A 225 20.26 8.17 -3.05
N THR A 226 20.61 7.57 -1.90
CA THR A 226 20.55 8.25 -0.60
C THR A 226 21.45 7.58 0.43
N VAL A 227 21.76 8.28 1.51
CA VAL A 227 22.51 7.78 2.66
C VAL A 227 21.72 8.08 3.92
N LEU A 228 21.59 7.12 4.83
CA LEU A 228 20.88 7.28 6.10
C LEU A 228 21.82 6.99 7.26
N ASP A 229 21.87 7.90 8.25
CA ASP A 229 22.54 7.68 9.53
C ASP A 229 21.64 6.81 10.41
N VAL A 230 22.03 5.55 10.59
CA VAL A 230 21.30 4.55 11.38
C VAL A 230 21.80 4.51 12.81
N GLU A 231 23.09 4.89 13.03
CA GLU A 231 23.73 4.83 14.35
C GLU A 231 23.03 5.75 15.37
N GLU A 232 22.61 6.94 14.95
CA GLU A 232 21.87 7.88 15.81
C GLU A 232 20.60 7.23 16.37
N VAL A 233 19.84 6.54 15.51
CA VAL A 233 18.61 5.85 15.90
C VAL A 233 18.94 4.63 16.78
N ALA A 234 19.98 3.85 16.42
CA ALA A 234 20.39 2.70 17.19
C ALA A 234 20.79 3.09 18.65
N LYS A 235 21.54 4.18 18.81
CA LYS A 235 21.91 4.72 20.13
C LYS A 235 20.68 5.12 20.94
N LYS A 236 19.69 5.77 20.34
CA LYS A 236 18.43 6.17 20.98
C LYS A 236 17.69 4.98 21.59
N TYR A 237 17.72 3.84 20.94
CA TYR A 237 17.06 2.60 21.40
C TYR A 237 18.00 1.65 22.18
N GLY A 238 19.25 2.05 22.45
CA GLY A 238 20.21 1.23 23.18
C GLY A 238 20.62 -0.04 22.43
N ILE A 239 20.61 -0.01 21.09
CA ILE A 239 20.97 -1.16 20.24
C ILE A 239 22.47 -1.12 19.99
N SER A 240 23.18 -2.18 20.43
CA SER A 240 24.63 -2.35 20.29
C SER A 240 24.99 -3.56 19.42
N SER A 241 24.17 -3.88 18.41
CA SER A 241 24.43 -5.03 17.55
C SER A 241 25.44 -4.69 16.47
N GLU A 242 26.42 -5.57 16.26
CA GLU A 242 27.39 -5.46 15.15
C GLU A 242 26.74 -5.57 13.76
N HIS A 243 25.49 -6.07 13.67
CA HIS A 243 24.76 -6.16 12.41
C HIS A 243 24.13 -4.83 11.99
N VAL A 244 23.93 -3.91 12.92
CA VAL A 244 23.37 -2.58 12.61
C VAL A 244 24.51 -1.70 12.09
N PRO A 245 24.41 -1.18 10.84
CA PRO A 245 25.43 -0.30 10.29
C PRO A 245 25.35 1.09 10.93
N LYS A 246 26.45 1.83 10.84
CA LYS A 246 26.46 3.27 11.11
C LYS A 246 25.67 4.00 10.01
N TYR A 247 26.00 3.68 8.75
CA TYR A 247 25.29 4.24 7.60
C TYR A 247 24.71 3.16 6.71
N LEU A 248 23.44 3.36 6.31
CA LEU A 248 22.80 2.63 5.22
C LEU A 248 22.91 3.44 3.94
N VAL A 249 23.45 2.84 2.88
CA VAL A 249 23.65 3.47 1.58
C VAL A 249 22.75 2.79 0.56
N VAL A 250 21.74 3.50 0.05
CA VAL A 250 20.90 2.98 -1.02
C VAL A 250 21.50 3.34 -2.36
N VAL A 251 21.71 2.34 -3.20
CA VAL A 251 22.27 2.49 -4.55
C VAL A 251 21.26 1.99 -5.59
N LYS A 252 21.43 2.45 -6.82
CA LYS A 252 20.67 1.96 -7.97
C LYS A 252 20.91 0.47 -8.18
N ALA A 253 19.90 -0.24 -8.67
CA ALA A 253 20.02 -1.66 -9.03
C ALA A 253 21.23 -1.92 -9.95
N GLY A 254 22.06 -2.93 -9.61
CA GLY A 254 23.30 -3.25 -10.30
C GLY A 254 24.51 -2.39 -9.93
N HIS A 255 24.37 -1.47 -8.95
CA HIS A 255 25.48 -0.61 -8.52
C HIS A 255 26.13 -1.00 -7.17
N LEU A 256 25.63 -2.02 -6.48
CA LEU A 256 26.19 -2.45 -5.20
C LEU A 256 27.64 -2.89 -5.34
N GLY A 257 27.98 -3.63 -6.39
CA GLY A 257 29.37 -4.03 -6.66
C GLY A 257 30.31 -2.84 -6.87
N ARG A 258 29.82 -1.74 -7.45
CA ARG A 258 30.62 -0.50 -7.64
C ARG A 258 30.84 0.22 -6.31
N LEU A 259 29.85 0.19 -5.41
CA LEU A 259 30.00 0.73 -4.06
C LEU A 259 31.02 -0.08 -3.25
N VAL A 260 30.91 -1.42 -3.30
CA VAL A 260 31.75 -2.34 -2.50
C VAL A 260 33.18 -2.39 -3.02
N GLY A 261 33.37 -2.36 -4.34
CA GLY A 261 34.69 -2.49 -4.99
C GLY A 261 35.16 -3.94 -5.05
N LYS A 262 36.27 -4.16 -5.74
CA LYS A 262 36.89 -5.49 -5.92
C LYS A 262 37.42 -6.01 -4.58
N GLY A 263 36.87 -7.15 -4.13
CA GLY A 263 37.27 -7.74 -2.84
C GLY A 263 36.84 -6.92 -1.60
N GLY A 264 35.99 -5.87 -1.76
CA GLY A 264 35.56 -5.03 -0.64
C GLY A 264 36.41 -3.79 -0.38
N GLU A 265 37.45 -3.54 -1.19
CA GLU A 265 38.48 -2.49 -0.99
C GLU A 265 37.87 -1.08 -0.80
N ARG A 266 36.82 -0.76 -1.59
CA ARG A 266 36.18 0.58 -1.52
C ARG A 266 35.36 0.75 -0.24
N ILE A 267 34.54 -0.25 0.10
CA ILE A 267 33.72 -0.14 1.29
C ILE A 267 34.58 -0.14 2.56
N GLU A 268 35.69 -0.88 2.62
CA GLU A 268 36.61 -0.84 3.74
C GLU A 268 37.26 0.54 3.91
N ALA A 269 37.65 1.19 2.80
CA ALA A 269 38.19 2.56 2.84
C ALA A 269 37.14 3.57 3.33
N ILE A 270 35.88 3.45 2.86
CA ILE A 270 34.76 4.26 3.30
C ILE A 270 34.50 4.06 4.80
N GLU A 271 34.44 2.82 5.27
CA GLU A 271 34.21 2.48 6.68
C GLU A 271 35.32 3.04 7.59
N LYS A 272 36.57 2.96 7.15
CA LYS A 272 37.74 3.50 7.86
C LYS A 272 37.64 5.03 8.01
N GLU A 273 37.26 5.73 6.93
CA GLU A 273 37.17 7.19 6.94
C GLU A 273 35.96 7.67 7.73
N LEU A 274 34.81 6.99 7.63
CA LEU A 274 33.58 7.32 8.36
C LEU A 274 33.61 6.84 9.83
N GLY A 275 34.59 6.02 10.21
CA GLY A 275 34.72 5.49 11.55
C GLY A 275 33.56 4.60 11.99
N GLY A 276 33.02 3.78 11.08
CA GLY A 276 31.95 2.85 11.38
C GLY A 276 31.47 2.05 10.16
N ARG A 277 30.72 0.99 10.44
CA ARG A 277 30.25 0.06 9.40
C ARG A 277 29.28 0.73 8.44
N VAL A 278 29.46 0.46 7.14
CA VAL A 278 28.59 0.93 6.07
C VAL A 278 27.94 -0.27 5.38
N ARG A 279 26.66 -0.20 5.15
CA ARG A 279 25.95 -1.24 4.43
C ARG A 279 25.24 -0.71 3.20
N GLY A 280 25.59 -1.27 2.04
CA GLY A 280 24.94 -1.00 0.78
C GLY A 280 23.65 -1.79 0.63
N LEU A 281 22.64 -1.17 0.05
CA LEU A 281 21.36 -1.74 -0.32
C LEU A 281 21.04 -1.36 -1.76
N GLU A 282 20.82 -2.32 -2.63
CA GLU A 282 20.25 -2.04 -3.96
C GLU A 282 18.76 -1.74 -3.86
N LEU A 283 18.33 -0.72 -4.58
CA LEU A 283 16.93 -0.36 -4.65
C LEU A 283 16.14 -1.41 -5.41
N ASP A 284 15.20 -2.03 -4.71
CA ASP A 284 14.19 -2.95 -5.24
C ASP A 284 12.85 -2.69 -4.55
N LEU A 285 11.76 -3.18 -5.16
CA LEU A 285 10.43 -3.21 -4.53
C LEU A 285 10.30 -4.33 -3.48
N ASP A 286 11.11 -5.39 -3.59
CA ASP A 286 11.29 -6.37 -2.51
C ASP A 286 12.23 -5.81 -1.43
N LEU A 287 11.62 -5.29 -0.37
CA LEU A 287 12.32 -4.68 0.76
C LEU A 287 12.82 -5.68 1.81
N THR A 288 12.84 -6.99 1.52
CA THR A 288 13.39 -8.01 2.42
C THR A 288 14.89 -7.76 2.69
N ASN A 289 15.64 -7.32 1.67
CA ASN A 289 17.05 -6.94 1.83
C ASN A 289 17.25 -5.69 2.70
N TYR A 290 16.24 -4.80 2.79
CA TYR A 290 16.27 -3.68 3.73
C TYR A 290 16.29 -4.20 5.19
N ILE A 291 15.44 -5.16 5.53
CA ILE A 291 15.45 -5.78 6.87
C ILE A 291 16.80 -6.46 7.14
N ARG A 292 17.36 -7.17 6.15
CA ARG A 292 18.71 -7.74 6.25
C ARG A 292 19.79 -6.69 6.53
N ALA A 293 19.64 -5.49 5.97
CA ALA A 293 20.62 -4.43 6.08
C ALA A 293 20.62 -3.74 7.45
N VAL A 294 19.46 -3.60 8.10
CA VAL A 294 19.31 -2.75 9.29
C VAL A 294 18.91 -3.49 10.56
N HIS A 295 18.30 -4.68 10.48
CA HIS A 295 17.77 -5.36 11.65
C HIS A 295 18.89 -5.90 12.56
N PRO A 296 18.79 -5.74 13.91
CA PRO A 296 19.80 -6.23 14.85
C PRO A 296 20.02 -7.75 14.83
N VAL A 297 18.98 -8.53 14.48
CA VAL A 297 19.05 -9.99 14.38
C VAL A 297 19.37 -10.38 12.95
N SER A 298 20.57 -10.88 12.69
CA SER A 298 21.15 -11.11 11.36
C SER A 298 20.41 -12.10 10.46
N TRP A 299 19.65 -13.03 11.02
CA TRP A 299 18.99 -14.08 10.28
C TRP A 299 17.48 -13.84 10.04
N ILE A 300 16.88 -12.86 10.74
CA ILE A 300 15.42 -12.66 10.75
C ILE A 300 14.84 -12.40 9.36
N TRP A 301 15.59 -11.73 8.48
CA TRP A 301 15.18 -11.45 7.11
C TRP A 301 14.78 -12.69 6.30
N LYS A 302 15.34 -13.88 6.65
CA LYS A 302 14.98 -15.15 6.01
C LYS A 302 13.59 -15.67 6.44
N ARG A 303 12.98 -15.07 7.45
CA ARG A 303 11.71 -15.49 8.08
C ARG A 303 10.61 -14.45 7.95
N VAL A 304 10.84 -13.41 7.16
CA VAL A 304 9.88 -12.36 6.92
C VAL A 304 9.65 -12.15 5.43
N LYS A 305 8.45 -11.70 5.08
CA LYS A 305 8.13 -11.09 3.79
C LYS A 305 7.82 -9.62 4.04
N VAL A 306 8.32 -8.75 3.19
CA VAL A 306 8.21 -7.30 3.37
C VAL A 306 7.50 -6.71 2.17
N ASP A 307 6.48 -5.89 2.41
CA ASP A 307 5.68 -5.30 1.35
C ASP A 307 5.30 -3.85 1.72
N LEU A 308 5.16 -2.99 0.72
CA LEU A 308 4.60 -1.65 0.88
C LEU A 308 3.08 -1.77 0.72
N MET A 309 2.36 -1.68 1.82
CA MET A 309 0.91 -1.88 1.87
C MET A 309 0.20 -0.67 2.47
N GLY A 310 -0.94 -0.29 1.90
CA GLY A 310 -1.71 0.84 2.42
C GLY A 310 -0.82 2.07 2.58
N SER A 311 -0.54 2.48 3.83
CA SER A 311 0.32 3.64 4.17
C SER A 311 1.55 3.25 5.01
N TYR A 312 1.98 1.98 5.00
CA TYR A 312 3.05 1.49 5.87
C TYR A 312 3.89 0.39 5.21
N LEU A 313 5.06 0.15 5.78
CA LEU A 313 5.88 -1.02 5.49
C LEU A 313 5.35 -2.22 6.30
N ALA A 314 4.76 -3.19 5.63
CA ALA A 314 4.27 -4.41 6.24
C ALA A 314 5.39 -5.43 6.37
N ILE A 315 5.61 -5.97 7.57
CA ILE A 315 6.50 -7.10 7.81
C ILE A 315 5.64 -8.31 8.17
N LYS A 316 5.44 -9.19 7.22
CA LYS A 316 4.68 -10.43 7.37
C LYS A 316 5.61 -11.49 7.98
N VAL A 317 5.24 -12.08 9.11
CA VAL A 317 6.10 -13.00 9.88
C VAL A 317 5.29 -14.07 10.57
N GLU A 318 5.82 -15.30 10.65
CA GLU A 318 5.22 -16.38 11.44
C GLU A 318 5.29 -16.10 12.94
N ARG A 319 4.26 -16.53 13.70
CA ARG A 319 4.14 -16.23 15.14
C ARG A 319 5.36 -16.62 15.97
N GLU A 320 6.04 -17.69 15.62
CA GLU A 320 7.25 -18.17 16.31
C GLU A 320 8.45 -17.24 16.17
N ASN A 321 8.49 -16.43 15.09
CA ASN A 321 9.55 -15.47 14.80
C ASN A 321 9.23 -14.03 15.25
N LEU A 322 8.04 -13.80 15.85
CA LEU A 322 7.64 -12.47 16.34
C LEU A 322 8.59 -11.95 17.43
N GLY A 323 8.98 -12.79 18.40
CA GLY A 323 9.88 -12.39 19.47
C GLY A 323 11.22 -11.84 18.96
N PRO A 324 11.97 -12.60 18.15
CA PRO A 324 13.20 -12.13 17.54
C PRO A 324 13.04 -10.88 16.65
N LEU A 325 11.92 -10.74 15.93
CA LEU A 325 11.64 -9.57 15.10
C LEU A 325 11.37 -8.32 15.94
N MET A 326 10.56 -8.46 16.99
CA MET A 326 10.14 -7.29 17.79
C MET A 326 11.19 -6.86 18.82
N GLY A 327 12.02 -7.80 19.29
CA GLY A 327 12.95 -7.55 20.39
C GLY A 327 12.26 -7.38 21.76
N GLN A 328 13.05 -7.29 22.82
CA GLN A 328 12.54 -7.10 24.17
C GLN A 328 11.70 -5.81 24.25
N LYS A 329 10.48 -5.93 24.80
CA LYS A 329 9.52 -4.81 24.91
C LYS A 329 9.29 -4.04 23.59
N GLY A 330 9.48 -4.69 22.44
CA GLY A 330 9.30 -4.08 21.13
C GLY A 330 10.41 -3.11 20.71
N THR A 331 11.60 -3.22 21.26
CA THR A 331 12.70 -2.28 20.99
C THR A 331 13.13 -2.30 19.53
N TYR A 332 13.24 -3.49 18.90
CA TYR A 332 13.67 -3.61 17.51
C TYR A 332 12.64 -3.09 16.54
N ILE A 333 11.34 -3.31 16.81
CA ILE A 333 10.30 -2.79 15.92
C ILE A 333 10.19 -1.26 15.99
N ARG A 334 10.35 -0.65 17.16
CA ARG A 334 10.39 0.82 17.28
C ARG A 334 11.61 1.43 16.60
N PHE A 335 12.75 0.74 16.68
CA PHE A 335 13.95 1.12 15.94
C PHE A 335 13.71 1.06 14.42
N LEU A 336 13.17 -0.06 13.92
CA LEU A 336 12.84 -0.20 12.51
C LEU A 336 11.82 0.84 12.03
N ASP A 337 10.82 1.12 12.84
CA ASP A 337 9.80 2.13 12.56
C ASP A 337 10.44 3.50 12.34
N GLU A 338 11.32 3.94 13.26
CA GLU A 338 11.99 5.23 13.15
C GLU A 338 12.98 5.28 11.98
N VAL A 339 13.74 4.19 11.73
CA VAL A 339 14.65 4.10 10.58
C VAL A 339 13.88 4.16 9.27
N THR A 340 12.75 3.43 9.16
CA THR A 340 11.88 3.44 7.97
C THR A 340 11.22 4.80 7.79
N ASN A 341 10.78 5.42 8.86
CA ASN A 341 10.20 6.76 8.81
C ASN A 341 11.22 7.80 8.31
N LYS A 342 12.44 7.81 8.85
CA LYS A 342 13.51 8.70 8.37
C LYS A 342 13.88 8.45 6.90
N LEU A 343 13.81 7.20 6.43
CA LEU A 343 14.18 6.83 5.06
C LEU A 343 13.07 7.13 4.03
N MET A 344 11.84 6.75 4.32
CA MET A 344 10.72 6.72 3.37
C MET A 344 9.47 7.46 3.85
N ASN A 345 9.49 8.06 5.04
CA ASN A 345 8.33 8.67 5.71
C ASN A 345 7.15 7.68 5.88
N LEU A 346 7.45 6.42 6.18
CA LEU A 346 6.47 5.36 6.41
C LEU A 346 6.65 4.76 7.80
N GLY A 347 5.54 4.39 8.44
CA GLY A 347 5.56 3.56 9.64
C GLY A 347 5.75 2.08 9.30
N VAL A 348 6.04 1.26 10.31
CA VAL A 348 6.19 -0.18 10.18
C VAL A 348 5.04 -0.90 10.88
N ARG A 349 4.44 -1.89 10.22
CA ARG A 349 3.42 -2.75 10.82
C ARG A 349 3.82 -4.22 10.70
N VAL A 350 3.81 -4.93 11.82
CA VAL A 350 4.05 -6.38 11.84
C VAL A 350 2.72 -7.11 11.67
N ILE A 351 2.67 -8.02 10.70
CA ILE A 351 1.50 -8.82 10.37
C ILE A 351 1.83 -10.30 10.65
N PRO A 352 1.28 -10.88 11.74
CA PRO A 352 1.44 -12.31 11.99
C PRO A 352 0.74 -13.14 10.92
N ILE A 353 1.47 -14.09 10.32
CA ILE A 353 0.92 -15.06 9.36
C ILE A 353 0.92 -16.47 9.95
N VAL A 354 0.04 -17.32 9.45
CA VAL A 354 0.03 -18.75 9.75
C VAL A 354 0.86 -19.45 8.67
N SER A 355 1.77 -20.37 9.06
CA SER A 355 2.57 -21.10 8.09
C SER A 355 1.68 -21.91 7.14
N GLU A 356 1.99 -21.87 5.84
CA GLU A 356 1.27 -22.63 4.79
C GLU A 356 1.22 -24.13 5.08
N GLU A 357 2.24 -24.68 5.74
CA GLU A 357 2.26 -26.09 6.18
C GLU A 357 1.18 -26.41 7.23
N LYS A 358 0.83 -25.46 8.12
CA LYS A 358 -0.24 -25.64 9.11
C LYS A 358 -1.63 -25.47 8.51
N GLU A 359 -1.78 -24.66 7.46
CA GLU A 359 -3.05 -24.58 6.71
C GLU A 359 -3.33 -25.84 5.89
N THR A 360 -2.30 -26.40 5.24
CA THR A 360 -2.43 -27.64 4.47
C THR A 360 -2.77 -28.83 5.39
N LYS A 361 -2.16 -28.91 6.57
CA LYS A 361 -2.50 -29.92 7.59
C LYS A 361 -3.92 -29.75 8.14
N LYS A 362 -4.35 -28.52 8.45
CA LYS A 362 -5.72 -28.27 8.90
C LYS A 362 -6.77 -28.55 7.81
N LYS A 363 -6.46 -28.29 6.54
CA LYS A 363 -7.35 -28.65 5.41
C LYS A 363 -7.42 -30.16 5.22
N SER A 364 -6.30 -30.88 5.30
CA SER A 364 -6.27 -32.34 5.20
C SER A 364 -7.00 -33.04 6.36
N GLU A 365 -6.84 -32.58 7.61
CA GLU A 365 -7.55 -33.10 8.78
C GLU A 365 -9.07 -32.78 8.73
N LYS A 366 -9.49 -31.63 8.20
CA LYS A 366 -10.92 -31.34 7.99
C LYS A 366 -11.52 -32.23 6.91
N THR A 367 -10.75 -32.55 5.88
CA THR A 367 -11.20 -33.44 4.78
C THR A 367 -11.30 -34.88 5.21
N SER A 368 -10.38 -35.38 6.05
CA SER A 368 -10.43 -36.73 6.62
C SER A 368 -11.62 -36.89 7.58
N ARG A 369 -11.82 -35.93 8.51
CA ARG A 369 -12.96 -35.96 9.45
C ARG A 369 -14.33 -35.85 8.77
N ARG A 370 -14.42 -35.28 7.56
CA ARG A 370 -15.65 -35.26 6.77
C ARG A 370 -15.91 -36.62 6.10
N LYS A 371 -14.87 -37.31 5.62
CA LYS A 371 -14.99 -38.64 5.03
C LYS A 371 -15.39 -39.72 6.05
N ASP A 372 -14.89 -39.62 7.30
CA ASP A 372 -15.25 -40.54 8.38
C ASP A 372 -16.69 -40.37 8.89
N ARG A 373 -17.35 -39.24 8.62
CA ARG A 373 -18.77 -38.99 8.97
C ARG A 373 -19.76 -39.41 7.88
N GLU A 374 -19.30 -39.69 6.67
CA GLU A 374 -20.12 -40.06 5.51
C GLU A 374 -20.11 -41.58 5.21
N GLN A 375 -19.53 -42.43 6.05
CA GLN A 375 -19.71 -43.89 5.92
C GLN A 375 -21.00 -44.30 6.63
N PRO A 376 -22.03 -44.80 5.91
CA PRO A 376 -23.23 -45.34 6.52
C PRO A 376 -22.91 -46.69 7.17
N GLY A 377 -23.27 -46.81 8.43
CA GLY A 377 -23.16 -48.07 9.16
C GLY A 377 -23.90 -49.18 8.43
N SER A 378 -23.17 -50.22 8.07
CA SER A 378 -23.76 -51.47 7.60
C SER A 378 -24.57 -52.11 8.72
N SER A 379 -25.87 -52.09 8.55
CA SER A 379 -26.78 -52.92 9.35
C SER A 379 -26.55 -54.42 9.01
N GLU A 380 -25.95 -55.15 9.90
CA GLU A 380 -26.02 -56.61 9.87
C GLU A 380 -27.38 -57.07 10.35
N ASP A 381 -28.14 -57.64 9.44
CA ASP A 381 -29.30 -58.50 9.72
C ASP A 381 -28.85 -59.72 10.51
N ARG A 382 -29.42 -59.92 11.68
CA ARG A 382 -29.49 -61.25 12.32
C ARG A 382 -30.90 -61.78 12.22
N GLN A 383 -31.06 -62.73 11.29
CA GLN A 383 -32.10 -63.74 11.39
C GLN A 383 -31.72 -64.77 12.47
N THR A 384 -32.55 -64.97 13.36
CA THR A 384 -33.12 -66.27 13.88
C THR A 384 -34.25 -65.99 14.87
#